data_5ee69f90c5a8f60ce5106377ec7cb66f
#
_entry.id   5ee69f90c5a8f60ce5106377ec7cb66f
#
_cell.length_a   1.000
_cell.length_b   1.000
_cell.length_c   1.000
_cell.angle_alpha   90.00
_cell.angle_beta   90.00
_cell.angle_gamma   90.00
#
_symmetry.space_group_name_H-M   'P 1'
#
loop_
_entity.id
_entity.type
_entity.pdbx_description
1 polymer ?
#
loop_
_entity_poly.entity_id
_entity_poly.type
_entity_poly.pdbx_seq_one_letter_code
_entity_poly.pdbx_strand_id
1 'polypeptide(L)'
;MKKIVLTAVLMTGMGAVAQTPAAPPPMAKPGLTLTTPAFDDGGIIPNKYTQAAETGVAVSPKLTWTNVPDGVVSFAIILHDPDTSLNKTTSEVLHWMIFNIPGTARELPEGVPTQAQLPDGSIQALNRGQKVGYMGMGARAPGPYHHYTYELYALDTKLSLGPDATQADVMKAMDGHIVAKGVLEGRFHRP
;
A
#
# COMPACT_ATOMS: atom_id res chain seq x y z
N MET A 1 19.77 -85.97 -34.18
CA MET A 1 19.18 -84.86 -34.90
C MET A 1 18.78 -83.76 -33.86
N LYS A 2 19.60 -82.68 -33.73
CA LYS A 2 19.30 -81.57 -32.79
C LYS A 2 18.64 -80.47 -33.58
N LYS A 3 17.42 -80.07 -33.13
CA LYS A 3 16.66 -78.97 -33.72
C LYS A 3 17.10 -77.70 -33.01
N ILE A 4 17.62 -76.72 -33.79
CA ILE A 4 17.97 -75.37 -33.33
C ILE A 4 16.70 -74.55 -33.49
N VAL A 5 16.19 -73.96 -32.38
CA VAL A 5 15.11 -73.02 -32.36
C VAL A 5 15.72 -71.60 -32.31
N LEU A 6 15.47 -70.84 -33.39
CA LEU A 6 15.95 -69.44 -33.52
C LEU A 6 14.88 -68.53 -32.94
N THR A 7 15.17 -67.92 -31.82
CA THR A 7 14.25 -66.92 -31.19
C THR A 7 14.56 -65.54 -31.76
N ALA A 8 13.61 -64.97 -32.51
CA ALA A 8 13.70 -63.59 -33.00
C ALA A 8 13.32 -62.61 -31.86
N VAL A 9 14.23 -61.74 -31.50
CA VAL A 9 13.99 -60.64 -30.54
C VAL A 9 13.48 -59.43 -31.34
N LEU A 10 12.26 -59.05 -31.13
CA LEU A 10 11.63 -57.86 -31.70
C LEU A 10 12.08 -56.66 -30.85
N MET A 11 12.94 -55.80 -31.34
CA MET A 11 13.25 -54.50 -30.70
C MET A 11 12.18 -53.49 -31.09
N THR A 12 11.30 -53.14 -30.12
CA THR A 12 10.37 -52.00 -30.23
C THR A 12 11.14 -50.72 -29.93
N GLY A 13 11.42 -49.92 -30.98
CA GLY A 13 11.98 -48.60 -30.83
C GLY A 13 10.97 -47.63 -30.17
N MET A 14 11.23 -47.22 -28.95
CA MET A 14 10.51 -46.09 -28.32
C MET A 14 10.97 -44.79 -28.96
N GLY A 15 10.14 -44.23 -29.83
CA GLY A 15 10.36 -42.89 -30.36
C GLY A 15 10.21 -41.85 -29.23
N ALA A 16 11.29 -41.16 -28.92
CA ALA A 16 11.26 -40.00 -28.00
C ALA A 16 10.48 -38.86 -28.68
N VAL A 17 9.29 -38.57 -28.17
CA VAL A 17 8.55 -37.37 -28.56
C VAL A 17 9.22 -36.16 -27.88
N ALA A 18 9.91 -35.35 -28.68
CA ALA A 18 10.48 -34.10 -28.22
C ALA A 18 9.32 -33.15 -27.76
N GLN A 19 9.21 -32.92 -26.45
CA GLN A 19 8.29 -31.93 -25.93
C GLN A 19 8.81 -30.52 -26.25
N THR A 20 8.05 -29.75 -27.02
CA THR A 20 8.34 -28.34 -27.24
C THR A 20 8.20 -27.64 -25.88
N PRO A 21 9.20 -26.83 -25.43
CA PRO A 21 9.08 -26.08 -24.20
C PRO A 21 7.82 -25.19 -24.22
N ALA A 22 7.00 -25.28 -23.19
CA ALA A 22 5.86 -24.39 -23.05
C ALA A 22 6.33 -22.93 -23.02
N ALA A 23 5.62 -22.05 -23.73
CA ALA A 23 5.89 -20.62 -23.68
C ALA A 23 5.80 -20.13 -22.22
N PRO A 24 6.68 -19.22 -21.76
CA PRO A 24 6.60 -18.66 -20.42
C PRO A 24 5.24 -18.02 -20.21
N PRO A 25 4.64 -18.14 -19.01
CA PRO A 25 3.36 -17.51 -18.71
C PRO A 25 3.46 -15.99 -18.93
N PRO A 26 2.39 -15.34 -19.38
CA PRO A 26 2.37 -13.89 -19.54
C PRO A 26 2.69 -13.23 -18.21
N MET A 27 3.55 -12.20 -18.22
CA MET A 27 3.85 -11.43 -17.02
C MET A 27 2.57 -10.82 -16.46
N ALA A 28 2.35 -10.98 -15.14
CA ALA A 28 1.23 -10.36 -14.45
C ALA A 28 1.29 -8.83 -14.65
N LYS A 29 0.13 -8.20 -14.89
CA LYS A 29 0.05 -6.74 -14.92
C LYS A 29 0.40 -6.19 -13.52
N PRO A 30 1.17 -5.09 -13.43
CA PRO A 30 1.41 -4.44 -12.16
C PRO A 30 0.08 -4.04 -11.49
N GLY A 31 -0.05 -4.30 -10.18
CA GLY A 31 -1.18 -3.83 -9.38
C GLY A 31 -1.11 -2.32 -9.13
N LEU A 32 -2.14 -1.79 -8.44
CA LEU A 32 -2.16 -0.40 -7.96
C LEU A 32 -0.85 -0.10 -7.22
N THR A 33 -0.11 0.89 -7.71
CA THR A 33 1.24 1.19 -7.21
C THR A 33 1.24 2.60 -6.63
N LEU A 34 1.62 2.73 -5.36
CA LEU A 34 1.77 3.99 -4.64
C LEU A 34 3.26 4.33 -4.54
N THR A 35 3.63 5.57 -4.85
CA THR A 35 5.01 6.07 -4.80
C THR A 35 5.09 7.49 -4.28
N THR A 36 6.29 7.93 -3.90
CA THR A 36 6.61 9.32 -3.56
C THR A 36 7.98 9.68 -4.13
N PRO A 37 8.19 10.93 -4.59
CA PRO A 37 9.54 11.41 -4.90
C PRO A 37 10.38 11.74 -3.67
N ALA A 38 9.82 11.65 -2.47
CA ALA A 38 10.45 12.04 -1.22
C ALA A 38 11.43 11.00 -0.67
N PHE A 39 11.15 9.71 -0.89
CA PHE A 39 11.98 8.58 -0.47
C PHE A 39 11.61 7.33 -1.28
N ASP A 40 12.54 6.38 -1.37
CA ASP A 40 12.28 5.07 -1.98
C ASP A 40 11.44 4.17 -1.05
N ASP A 41 10.70 3.23 -1.61
CA ASP A 41 9.98 2.22 -0.83
C ASP A 41 10.92 1.47 0.12
N GLY A 42 10.57 1.41 1.41
CA GLY A 42 11.44 0.93 2.49
C GLY A 42 12.59 1.89 2.86
N GLY A 43 12.67 3.07 2.25
CA GLY A 43 13.71 4.08 2.47
C GLY A 43 13.52 4.90 3.76
N ILE A 44 14.50 5.77 4.03
CA ILE A 44 14.44 6.69 5.17
C ILE A 44 13.61 7.92 4.81
N ILE A 45 12.63 8.23 5.64
CA ILE A 45 11.77 9.40 5.47
C ILE A 45 12.56 10.66 5.87
N PRO A 46 12.70 11.66 4.98
CA PRO A 46 13.39 12.91 5.30
C PRO A 46 12.72 13.68 6.44
N ASN A 47 13.53 14.37 7.25
CA ASN A 47 13.09 15.12 8.43
C ASN A 47 11.92 16.08 8.15
N LYS A 48 11.87 16.69 6.97
CA LYS A 48 10.79 17.60 6.53
C LYS A 48 9.39 17.02 6.73
N TYR A 49 9.24 15.70 6.59
CA TYR A 49 7.96 14.99 6.67
C TYR A 49 7.71 14.40 8.07
N THR A 50 8.57 14.67 9.04
CA THR A 50 8.58 14.05 10.36
C THR A 50 8.49 15.07 11.48
N GLN A 51 8.38 14.63 12.71
CA GLN A 51 8.44 15.49 13.90
C GLN A 51 9.84 16.10 14.14
N ALA A 52 10.85 15.74 13.35
CA ALA A 52 12.17 16.35 13.33
C ALA A 52 12.30 17.43 12.23
N ALA A 53 11.21 17.91 11.66
CA ALA A 53 11.21 18.99 10.70
C ALA A 53 11.80 20.28 11.34
N GLU A 54 12.75 20.92 10.66
CA GLU A 54 13.42 22.15 11.14
C GLU A 54 12.42 23.30 11.40
N THR A 55 11.32 23.33 10.65
CA THR A 55 10.24 24.31 10.84
C THR A 55 9.38 24.04 12.07
N GLY A 56 9.59 22.92 12.76
CA GLY A 56 8.73 22.44 13.84
C GLY A 56 7.37 21.90 13.38
N VAL A 57 7.08 21.94 12.08
CA VAL A 57 5.82 21.47 11.49
C VAL A 57 6.12 20.50 10.35
N ALA A 58 5.72 19.25 10.50
CA ALA A 58 5.80 18.26 9.44
C ALA A 58 4.78 18.55 8.34
N VAL A 59 5.16 18.36 7.08
CA VAL A 59 4.25 18.42 5.93
C VAL A 59 4.07 17.00 5.35
N SER A 60 2.92 16.72 4.75
CA SER A 60 2.72 15.45 4.04
C SER A 60 3.61 15.40 2.78
N PRO A 61 4.23 14.26 2.45
CA PRO A 61 4.93 14.11 1.18
C PRO A 61 3.96 14.15 0.01
N LYS A 62 4.45 14.52 -1.18
CA LYS A 62 3.71 14.26 -2.42
C LYS A 62 3.56 12.75 -2.58
N LEU A 63 2.35 12.30 -2.89
CA LEU A 63 2.05 10.90 -3.21
C LEU A 63 1.54 10.81 -4.63
N THR A 64 1.96 9.78 -5.37
CA THR A 64 1.49 9.49 -6.72
C THR A 64 1.12 8.04 -6.86
N TRP A 65 0.13 7.71 -7.70
CA TRP A 65 -0.25 6.32 -7.93
C TRP A 65 -0.57 6.04 -9.39
N THR A 66 -0.25 4.82 -9.79
CA THR A 66 -0.39 4.30 -11.15
C THR A 66 -1.10 2.95 -11.17
N ASN A 67 -1.38 2.42 -12.35
CA ASN A 67 -2.04 1.13 -12.55
C ASN A 67 -3.42 1.04 -11.85
N VAL A 68 -4.15 2.14 -11.88
CA VAL A 68 -5.51 2.21 -11.32
C VAL A 68 -6.43 1.33 -12.16
N PRO A 69 -7.15 0.36 -11.55
CA PRO A 69 -8.10 -0.45 -12.28
C PRO A 69 -9.34 0.35 -12.71
N ASP A 70 -10.10 -0.21 -13.64
CA ASP A 70 -11.39 0.37 -14.03
C ASP A 70 -12.41 0.29 -12.87
N GLY A 71 -13.40 1.18 -12.90
CA GLY A 71 -14.50 1.18 -11.93
C GLY A 71 -14.19 1.86 -10.60
N VAL A 72 -13.02 2.48 -10.42
CA VAL A 72 -12.70 3.22 -9.22
C VAL A 72 -13.49 4.53 -9.14
N VAL A 73 -14.24 4.70 -8.07
CA VAL A 73 -15.05 5.89 -7.76
C VAL A 73 -14.33 6.84 -6.80
N SER A 74 -13.60 6.29 -5.82
CA SER A 74 -12.82 7.07 -4.87
C SER A 74 -11.58 6.33 -4.39
N PHE A 75 -10.68 7.07 -3.70
CA PHE A 75 -9.57 6.47 -2.97
C PHE A 75 -9.64 6.84 -1.49
N ALA A 76 -9.00 5.98 -0.67
CA ALA A 76 -8.66 6.28 0.72
C ALA A 76 -7.17 6.00 0.95
N ILE A 77 -6.53 6.84 1.80
CA ILE A 77 -5.16 6.60 2.28
C ILE A 77 -5.19 6.53 3.79
N ILE A 78 -4.57 5.50 4.34
CA ILE A 78 -4.33 5.31 5.76
C ILE A 78 -2.82 5.22 5.97
N LEU A 79 -2.26 6.12 6.79
CA LEU A 79 -0.87 6.10 7.21
C LEU A 79 -0.80 5.73 8.68
N HIS A 80 -0.12 4.65 8.99
CA HIS A 80 0.00 4.13 10.36
C HIS A 80 1.42 3.63 10.66
N ASP A 81 1.72 3.49 11.97
CA ASP A 81 2.95 2.92 12.51
C ASP A 81 2.62 1.59 13.20
N PRO A 82 2.89 0.44 12.54
CA PRO A 82 2.61 -0.89 13.08
C PRO A 82 3.62 -1.34 14.16
N ASP A 83 4.74 -0.65 14.32
CA ASP A 83 5.75 -1.01 15.33
C ASP A 83 5.36 -0.56 16.75
N THR A 84 4.32 0.26 16.86
CA THR A 84 3.84 0.75 18.15
C THR A 84 2.56 0.06 18.57
N SER A 85 2.63 -0.75 19.64
CA SER A 85 1.46 -1.34 20.28
C SER A 85 0.92 -0.40 21.36
N LEU A 86 -0.19 0.26 21.09
CA LEU A 86 -0.80 1.20 22.03
C LEU A 86 -1.52 0.45 23.15
N ASN A 87 -1.29 0.89 24.40
CA ASN A 87 -1.95 0.35 25.60
C ASN A 87 -1.87 -1.19 25.73
N LYS A 88 -0.78 -1.81 25.20
CA LYS A 88 -0.59 -3.26 25.16
C LYS A 88 -1.70 -4.01 24.39
N THR A 89 -2.25 -3.37 23.36
CA THR A 89 -3.26 -3.93 22.45
C THR A 89 -2.70 -4.05 21.04
N THR A 90 -3.49 -4.51 20.09
CA THR A 90 -3.18 -4.51 18.66
C THR A 90 -3.39 -3.15 17.99
N SER A 91 -3.74 -2.11 18.76
CA SER A 91 -3.94 -0.76 18.22
C SER A 91 -2.61 -0.11 17.87
N GLU A 92 -2.52 0.43 16.68
CA GLU A 92 -1.36 1.09 16.09
C GLU A 92 -1.49 2.61 16.16
N VAL A 93 -0.43 3.33 15.80
CA VAL A 93 -0.47 4.80 15.72
C VAL A 93 -0.99 5.24 14.36
N LEU A 94 -2.18 5.81 14.31
CA LEU A 94 -2.71 6.45 13.10
C LEU A 94 -2.05 7.82 12.92
N HIS A 95 -1.31 7.99 11.84
CA HIS A 95 -0.64 9.23 11.47
C HIS A 95 -1.46 10.11 10.54
N TRP A 96 -2.22 9.52 9.64
CA TRP A 96 -3.07 10.24 8.69
C TRP A 96 -4.14 9.33 8.12
N MET A 97 -5.32 9.88 7.96
CA MET A 97 -6.41 9.22 7.27
C MET A 97 -7.14 10.24 6.41
N ILE A 98 -7.20 9.98 5.11
CA ILE A 98 -7.91 10.77 4.12
C ILE A 98 -8.70 9.82 3.22
N PHE A 99 -9.97 10.11 2.97
CA PHE A 99 -10.85 9.28 2.17
C PHE A 99 -11.75 10.13 1.27
N ASN A 100 -12.50 9.49 0.38
CA ASN A 100 -13.28 10.14 -0.68
C ASN A 100 -12.43 10.99 -1.64
N ILE A 101 -11.12 10.69 -1.75
CA ILE A 101 -10.29 11.27 -2.80
C ILE A 101 -10.90 10.89 -4.15
N PRO A 102 -11.12 11.84 -5.08
CA PRO A 102 -11.78 11.54 -6.36
C PRO A 102 -11.12 10.40 -7.14
N GLY A 103 -11.92 9.49 -7.72
CA GLY A 103 -11.42 8.34 -8.50
C GLY A 103 -10.60 8.73 -9.74
N THR A 104 -10.69 9.99 -10.17
CA THR A 104 -9.87 10.58 -11.24
C THR A 104 -8.50 11.07 -10.77
N ALA A 105 -8.29 11.22 -9.46
CA ALA A 105 -7.01 11.65 -8.91
C ALA A 105 -5.91 10.61 -9.17
N ARG A 106 -4.69 11.08 -9.37
CA ARG A 106 -3.48 10.24 -9.54
C ARG A 106 -2.36 10.68 -8.62
N GLU A 107 -2.61 11.71 -7.81
CA GLU A 107 -1.67 12.24 -6.85
C GLU A 107 -2.36 13.01 -5.72
N LEU A 108 -1.65 13.17 -4.60
CA LEU A 108 -1.85 14.23 -3.63
C LEU A 108 -0.61 15.11 -3.62
N PRO A 109 -0.76 16.44 -3.60
CA PRO A 109 0.38 17.34 -3.55
C PRO A 109 1.14 17.22 -2.23
N GLU A 110 2.39 17.69 -2.21
CA GLU A 110 3.10 17.93 -0.96
C GLU A 110 2.36 18.98 -0.13
N GLY A 111 2.26 18.76 1.18
CA GLY A 111 1.66 19.73 2.09
C GLY A 111 0.14 19.82 1.95
N VAL A 112 -0.58 18.71 1.87
CA VAL A 112 -2.04 18.70 1.91
C VAL A 112 -2.54 19.53 3.10
N PRO A 113 -3.44 20.53 2.90
CA PRO A 113 -3.93 21.38 3.97
C PRO A 113 -4.61 20.59 5.10
N THR A 114 -4.41 21.00 6.35
CA THR A 114 -5.00 20.36 7.54
C THR A 114 -6.44 20.82 7.77
N GLN A 115 -7.31 20.56 6.80
CA GLN A 115 -8.74 20.88 6.83
C GLN A 115 -9.53 19.58 6.83
N ALA A 116 -10.64 19.55 7.58
CA ALA A 116 -11.48 18.36 7.68
C ALA A 116 -12.10 17.94 6.33
N GLN A 117 -12.44 18.93 5.50
CA GLN A 117 -12.94 18.70 4.15
C GLN A 117 -12.17 19.57 3.17
N LEU A 118 -11.65 18.95 2.11
CA LEU A 118 -10.90 19.61 1.06
C LEU A 118 -11.84 20.05 -0.10
N PRO A 119 -11.41 21.01 -0.92
CA PRO A 119 -12.24 21.52 -2.02
C PRO A 119 -12.63 20.46 -3.07
N ASP A 120 -11.85 19.39 -3.21
CA ASP A 120 -12.12 18.27 -4.12
C ASP A 120 -13.13 17.26 -3.58
N GLY A 121 -13.62 17.47 -2.35
CA GLY A 121 -14.53 16.59 -1.64
C GLY A 121 -13.87 15.52 -0.78
N SER A 122 -12.54 15.45 -0.76
CA SER A 122 -11.81 14.56 0.16
C SER A 122 -12.06 14.96 1.61
N ILE A 123 -12.10 13.97 2.50
CA ILE A 123 -12.34 14.15 3.94
C ILE A 123 -11.12 13.64 4.70
N GLN A 124 -10.63 14.44 5.63
CA GLN A 124 -9.58 14.04 6.56
C GLN A 124 -10.15 13.89 7.97
N ALA A 125 -9.83 12.76 8.59
CA ALA A 125 -10.24 12.49 9.96
C ALA A 125 -9.14 12.82 10.97
N LEU A 126 -9.45 12.63 12.26
CA LEU A 126 -8.50 12.86 13.34
C LEU A 126 -7.40 11.79 13.33
N ASN A 127 -6.15 12.25 13.42
CA ASN A 127 -5.00 11.40 13.66
C ASN A 127 -4.85 11.05 15.16
N ARG A 128 -3.83 10.28 15.53
CA ARG A 128 -3.54 9.91 16.93
C ARG A 128 -3.35 11.12 17.85
N GLY A 129 -2.88 12.25 17.32
CA GLY A 129 -2.70 13.51 18.05
C GLY A 129 -4.00 14.31 18.25
N GLN A 130 -5.15 13.76 17.91
CA GLN A 130 -6.47 14.41 17.95
C GLN A 130 -6.53 15.69 17.11
N LYS A 131 -5.81 15.68 15.97
CA LYS A 131 -5.78 16.75 14.98
C LYS A 131 -6.17 16.23 13.62
N VAL A 132 -6.85 17.04 12.85
CA VAL A 132 -7.18 16.73 11.45
C VAL A 132 -5.91 16.73 10.61
N GLY A 133 -5.81 15.75 9.70
CA GLY A 133 -4.79 15.70 8.68
C GLY A 133 -3.50 14.98 9.10
N TYR A 134 -2.44 15.27 8.36
CA TYR A 134 -1.16 14.59 8.49
C TYR A 134 -0.44 14.88 9.81
N MET A 135 0.07 13.82 10.44
CA MET A 135 0.96 13.88 11.60
C MET A 135 2.30 13.24 11.24
N GLY A 136 3.38 13.99 11.34
CA GLY A 136 4.73 13.49 11.07
C GLY A 136 5.14 12.34 11.98
N MET A 137 6.05 11.51 11.49
CA MET A 137 6.64 10.36 12.18
C MET A 137 7.43 10.80 13.39
N GLY A 138 7.38 10.02 14.48
CA GLY A 138 7.95 10.48 15.76
C GLY A 138 8.63 9.41 16.60
N ALA A 139 9.05 8.27 16.03
CA ALA A 139 9.79 7.23 16.75
C ALA A 139 11.00 7.86 17.49
N ARG A 140 11.22 7.43 18.75
CA ARG A 140 12.20 8.07 19.63
C ARG A 140 13.59 7.48 19.45
N ALA A 141 14.62 8.34 19.58
CA ALA A 141 15.99 7.91 19.78
C ALA A 141 16.33 7.84 21.30
N PRO A 142 17.28 6.95 21.74
CA PRO A 142 17.79 5.82 20.96
C PRO A 142 16.73 4.74 20.82
N GLY A 143 16.56 4.16 19.62
CA GLY A 143 15.58 3.12 19.35
C GLY A 143 15.71 2.61 17.92
N PRO A 144 15.02 1.53 17.59
CA PRO A 144 14.98 1.05 16.22
C PRO A 144 14.25 2.06 15.31
N TYR A 145 14.50 1.95 14.02
CA TYR A 145 13.63 2.56 13.03
C TYR A 145 12.25 1.95 13.13
N HIS A 146 11.21 2.78 13.17
CA HIS A 146 9.85 2.34 12.95
C HIS A 146 9.51 2.37 11.47
N HIS A 147 8.61 1.48 11.06
CA HIS A 147 8.02 1.46 9.74
C HIS A 147 6.76 2.34 9.74
N TYR A 148 6.57 3.05 8.65
CA TYR A 148 5.41 3.92 8.44
C TYR A 148 4.78 3.52 7.13
N THR A 149 3.65 2.86 7.22
CA THR A 149 2.97 2.24 6.09
C THR A 149 1.87 3.16 5.58
N TYR A 150 2.00 3.57 4.33
CA TYR A 150 0.96 4.25 3.57
C TYR A 150 0.17 3.20 2.80
N GLU A 151 -1.08 3.02 3.14
CA GLU A 151 -1.99 2.12 2.46
C GLU A 151 -2.95 2.92 1.59
N LEU A 152 -2.89 2.74 0.27
CA LEU A 152 -3.82 3.31 -0.70
C LEU A 152 -4.87 2.27 -1.06
N TYR A 153 -6.13 2.59 -0.84
CA TYR A 153 -7.28 1.77 -1.21
C TYR A 153 -8.02 2.44 -2.37
N ALA A 154 -8.23 1.71 -3.47
CA ALA A 154 -9.11 2.09 -4.56
C ALA A 154 -10.49 1.48 -4.30
N LEU A 155 -11.54 2.30 -4.31
CA LEU A 155 -12.90 1.92 -3.95
C LEU A 155 -13.86 2.12 -5.11
N ASP A 156 -14.84 1.25 -5.25
CA ASP A 156 -15.96 1.36 -6.22
C ASP A 156 -17.10 2.26 -5.72
N THR A 157 -16.91 2.92 -4.58
CA THR A 157 -17.91 3.78 -3.95
C THR A 157 -17.27 5.00 -3.29
N LYS A 158 -18.09 5.96 -2.86
CA LYS A 158 -17.75 6.97 -1.85
C LYS A 158 -18.26 6.53 -0.50
N LEU A 159 -17.49 6.78 0.55
CA LEU A 159 -17.87 6.46 1.92
C LEU A 159 -18.81 7.55 2.47
N SER A 160 -19.94 7.14 3.04
CA SER A 160 -20.93 8.03 3.69
C SER A 160 -20.52 8.33 5.13
N LEU A 161 -19.30 8.87 5.31
CA LEU A 161 -18.71 9.18 6.62
C LEU A 161 -18.28 10.64 6.68
N GLY A 162 -18.27 11.20 7.90
CA GLY A 162 -17.78 12.55 8.20
C GLY A 162 -16.34 12.54 8.74
N PRO A 163 -15.79 13.73 9.05
CA PRO A 163 -14.44 13.88 9.58
C PRO A 163 -14.25 13.37 11.02
N ASP A 164 -15.32 13.03 11.70
CA ASP A 164 -15.36 12.40 13.02
C ASP A 164 -15.25 10.87 12.99
N ALA A 165 -15.20 10.27 11.77
CA ALA A 165 -15.05 8.85 11.60
C ALA A 165 -13.73 8.34 12.20
N THR A 166 -13.81 7.25 12.94
CA THR A 166 -12.63 6.53 13.42
C THR A 166 -12.01 5.68 12.31
N GLN A 167 -10.76 5.25 12.50
CA GLN A 167 -10.13 4.30 11.58
C GLN A 167 -10.99 3.03 11.42
N ALA A 168 -11.56 2.52 12.51
CA ALA A 168 -12.43 1.34 12.48
C ALA A 168 -13.69 1.57 11.63
N ASP A 169 -14.31 2.76 11.71
CA ASP A 169 -15.47 3.10 10.89
C ASP A 169 -15.12 3.14 9.40
N VAL A 170 -13.98 3.75 9.05
CA VAL A 170 -13.52 3.83 7.66
C VAL A 170 -13.18 2.44 7.15
N MET A 171 -12.43 1.62 7.90
CA MET A 171 -12.10 0.24 7.51
C MET A 171 -13.37 -0.57 7.28
N LYS A 172 -14.34 -0.49 8.19
CA LYS A 172 -15.62 -1.18 8.04
C LYS A 172 -16.44 -0.70 6.84
N ALA A 173 -16.42 0.60 6.57
CA ALA A 173 -17.15 1.16 5.43
C ALA A 173 -16.50 0.81 4.08
N MET A 174 -15.21 0.46 4.06
CA MET A 174 -14.51 -0.03 2.88
C MET A 174 -14.76 -1.51 2.59
N ASP A 175 -15.23 -2.29 3.58
CA ASP A 175 -15.48 -3.73 3.41
C ASP A 175 -16.45 -4.00 2.26
N GLY A 176 -16.04 -4.86 1.33
CA GLY A 176 -16.80 -5.21 0.13
C GLY A 176 -16.68 -4.19 -1.03
N HIS A 177 -15.98 -3.07 -0.82
CA HIS A 177 -15.83 -2.01 -1.81
C HIS A 177 -14.40 -1.81 -2.33
N ILE A 178 -13.43 -2.59 -1.83
CA ILE A 178 -12.02 -2.47 -2.23
C ILE A 178 -11.80 -3.16 -3.58
N VAL A 179 -11.45 -2.38 -4.60
CA VAL A 179 -11.13 -2.86 -5.96
C VAL A 179 -9.65 -3.21 -6.08
N ALA A 180 -8.78 -2.41 -5.44
CA ALA A 180 -7.34 -2.64 -5.40
C ALA A 180 -6.71 -1.96 -4.19
N LYS A 181 -5.50 -2.43 -3.84
CA LYS A 181 -4.68 -1.84 -2.77
C LYS A 181 -3.26 -1.63 -3.28
N GLY A 182 -2.67 -0.49 -2.93
CA GLY A 182 -1.25 -0.19 -3.11
C GLY A 182 -0.63 0.15 -1.75
N VAL A 183 0.64 -0.17 -1.56
CA VAL A 183 1.36 0.10 -0.31
C VAL A 183 2.68 0.79 -0.63
N LEU A 184 3.06 1.75 0.20
CA LEU A 184 4.38 2.37 0.23
C LEU A 184 4.83 2.40 1.68
N GLU A 185 6.07 1.99 1.93
CA GLU A 185 6.65 1.98 3.27
C GLU A 185 7.82 2.96 3.37
N GLY A 186 7.92 3.66 4.48
CA GLY A 186 9.09 4.45 4.84
C GLY A 186 9.53 4.14 6.26
N ARG A 187 10.80 4.42 6.59
CA ARG A 187 11.35 4.19 7.92
C ARG A 187 11.85 5.50 8.53
N PHE A 188 11.65 5.63 9.83
CA PHE A 188 12.16 6.80 10.55
C PHE A 188 12.40 6.51 12.04
N HIS A 189 13.42 7.13 12.61
CA HIS A 189 13.56 7.45 14.03
C HIS A 189 14.17 8.84 14.14
N ARG A 190 13.95 9.50 15.26
CA ARG A 190 14.55 10.82 15.49
C ARG A 190 16.07 10.72 15.55
N PRO A 191 16.81 11.72 15.06
CA PRO A 191 18.25 11.83 15.24
C PRO A 191 18.68 11.80 16.71
#